data_3f6486b6dc4adeef1acdd5db6910a7f9
#
_entry.id   3f6486b6dc4adeef1acdd5db6910a7f9
#
_cell.length_a   1.000
_cell.length_b   1.000
_cell.length_c   1.000
_cell.angle_alpha   90.00
_cell.angle_beta   90.00
_cell.angle_gamma   90.00
#
_symmetry.space_group_name_H-M   'P 1'
#
loop_
_entity.id
_entity.type
_entity.pdbx_description
1 polymer ?
#
loop_
_entity_poly.entity_id
_entity_poly.type
_entity_poly.pdbx_seq_one_letter_code
_entity_poly.pdbx_strand_id
1 'polypeptide(L)' 'MTSEQRAALATPCPACQSAAGDLCTSHSGTRPRTNDVHRARLAAHKEATR' A
#
# COMPACT_ATOMS: atom_id res chain seq x y z
N MET A 1 11.15 -1.36 3.80
CA MET A 1 10.25 -0.68 2.85
C MET A 1 11.05 0.33 2.05
N THR A 2 10.94 0.33 0.74
CA THR A 2 11.64 1.28 -0.12
C THR A 2 10.97 2.66 -0.07
N SER A 3 11.67 3.66 -0.63
CA SER A 3 11.08 5.01 -0.71
C SER A 3 9.79 5.02 -1.51
N GLU A 4 9.74 4.25 -2.62
CA GLU A 4 8.53 4.15 -3.42
C GLU A 4 7.38 3.51 -2.65
N GLN A 5 7.68 2.46 -1.91
CA GLN A 5 6.67 1.79 -1.11
C GLN A 5 6.15 2.69 0.00
N ARG A 6 7.06 3.43 0.62
CA ARG A 6 6.68 4.38 1.66
C ARG A 6 5.80 5.50 1.10
N ALA A 7 6.16 6.00 -0.08
CA ALA A 7 5.36 7.02 -0.74
C ALA A 7 3.98 6.48 -1.12
N ALA A 8 3.90 5.21 -1.50
CA ALA A 8 2.64 4.58 -1.87
C ALA A 8 1.64 4.49 -0.70
N LEU A 9 2.12 4.62 0.53
CA LEU A 9 1.23 4.63 1.69
C LEU A 9 0.26 5.82 1.65
N ALA A 10 0.59 6.87 0.91
CA ALA A 10 -0.33 8.00 0.75
C ALA A 10 -1.54 7.68 -0.12
N THR A 11 -1.52 6.53 -0.80
CA THR A 11 -2.60 6.09 -1.67
C THR A 11 -3.29 4.87 -1.06
N PRO A 12 -4.63 4.81 -1.02
CA PRO A 12 -5.30 3.62 -0.52
C PRO A 12 -4.93 2.39 -1.34
N CYS A 13 -4.84 1.23 -0.69
CA CYS A 13 -4.49 -0.01 -1.37
C CYS A 13 -5.74 -0.67 -1.97
N PRO A 14 -5.77 -0.88 -3.29
CA PRO A 14 -6.92 -1.55 -3.89
C PRO A 14 -6.94 -3.06 -3.64
N ALA A 15 -5.83 -3.63 -3.21
CA ALA A 15 -5.75 -5.07 -2.98
C ALA A 15 -6.31 -5.48 -1.62
N CYS A 16 -6.00 -4.72 -0.58
CA CYS A 16 -6.46 -5.03 0.78
C CYS A 16 -7.38 -3.96 1.35
N GLN A 17 -7.61 -2.91 0.57
CA GLN A 17 -8.50 -1.81 0.92
C GLN A 17 -8.04 -1.04 2.17
N SER A 18 -6.74 -1.05 2.43
CA SER A 18 -6.18 -0.22 3.50
C SER A 18 -6.35 1.26 3.15
N ALA A 19 -6.68 2.06 4.14
CA ALA A 19 -6.85 3.49 3.92
C ALA A 19 -5.50 4.17 3.67
N ALA A 20 -5.53 5.37 3.07
CA ALA A 20 -4.33 6.15 2.89
C ALA A 20 -3.69 6.42 4.25
N GLY A 21 -2.39 6.19 4.34
CA GLY A 21 -1.65 6.33 5.58
C GLY A 21 -1.55 5.06 6.41
N ASP A 22 -2.39 4.07 6.14
CA ASP A 22 -2.35 2.80 6.86
C ASP A 22 -1.48 1.79 6.11
N LEU A 23 -0.88 0.87 6.86
CA LEU A 23 -0.09 -0.20 6.27
C LEU A 23 -0.99 -1.20 5.55
N CYS A 24 -0.45 -1.82 4.51
CA CYS A 24 -1.13 -2.94 3.89
C CYS A 24 -1.26 -4.09 4.87
N THR A 25 -2.31 -4.87 4.71
CA THR A 25 -2.54 -6.04 5.57
C THR A 25 -2.61 -7.30 4.74
N SER A 26 -2.30 -8.43 5.38
CA SER A 26 -2.40 -9.74 4.77
C SER A 26 -3.30 -10.62 5.63
N HIS A 27 -3.61 -11.82 5.12
CA HIS A 27 -4.47 -12.78 5.84
C HIS A 27 -5.79 -12.15 6.27
N SER A 28 -6.52 -11.57 5.32
CA SER A 28 -7.82 -10.95 5.55
C SER A 28 -7.75 -9.78 6.53
N GLY A 29 -6.62 -9.08 6.53
CA GLY A 29 -6.47 -7.88 7.34
C GLY A 29 -5.99 -8.13 8.76
N THR A 30 -5.55 -9.35 9.06
CA THR A 30 -5.12 -9.67 10.42
C THR A 30 -3.66 -9.34 10.70
N ARG A 31 -2.84 -9.20 9.65
CA ARG A 31 -1.41 -8.92 9.83
C ARG A 31 -0.99 -7.72 8.99
N PRO A 32 -0.44 -6.68 9.63
CA PRO A 32 0.08 -5.54 8.87
C PRO A 32 1.40 -5.89 8.18
N ARG A 33 1.57 -5.37 6.98
CA ARG A 33 2.82 -5.53 6.22
C ARG A 33 3.73 -4.35 6.53
N THR A 34 4.77 -4.61 7.30
CA THR A 34 5.69 -3.55 7.73
C THR A 34 6.87 -3.37 6.80
N ASN A 35 7.12 -4.34 5.92
CA ASN A 35 8.30 -4.33 5.06
C ASN A 35 8.01 -3.96 3.62
N ASP A 36 6.75 -4.02 3.19
CA ASP A 36 6.39 -3.71 1.81
C ASP A 36 4.92 -3.36 1.71
N VAL A 37 4.50 -3.05 0.49
CA VAL A 37 3.09 -2.81 0.16
C VAL A 37 2.72 -3.73 -1.00
N HIS A 38 1.42 -3.90 -1.24
CA HIS A 38 0.97 -4.70 -2.37
C HIS A 38 1.36 -4.03 -3.69
N ARG A 39 1.62 -4.85 -4.71
CA ARG A 39 1.93 -4.34 -6.04
C ARG A 39 0.83 -3.43 -6.57
N ALA A 40 -0.40 -3.81 -6.31
CA ALA A 40 -1.55 -3.02 -6.75
C ALA A 40 -1.52 -1.62 -6.17
N ARG A 41 -1.05 -1.49 -4.92
CA ARG A 41 -0.93 -0.18 -4.28
C ARG A 41 0.14 0.66 -4.93
N LEU A 42 1.30 0.04 -5.25
CA LEU A 42 2.35 0.74 -5.97
C LEU A 42 1.87 1.22 -7.35
N ALA A 43 1.16 0.36 -8.06
CA ALA A 43 0.61 0.71 -9.36
C ALA A 43 -0.40 1.86 -9.25
N ALA A 44 -1.27 1.80 -8.25
CA ALA A 44 -2.25 2.86 -8.02
C ALA A 44 -1.56 4.18 -7.66
N HIS A 45 -0.50 4.12 -6.87
CA HIS A 45 0.27 5.31 -6.50
C HIS A 45 0.92 5.94 -7.73
N LYS A 46 1.52 5.12 -8.59
CA LYS A 46 2.15 5.61 -9.81
C LYS A 46 1.12 6.26 -10.75
N GLU A 47 -0.06 5.68 -10.84
CA GLU A 47 -1.13 6.27 -11.62
C GLU A 47 -1.60 7.59 -11.04
N ALA A 48 -1.70 7.65 -9.71
CA ALA A 48 -2.15 8.87 -9.05
C ALA A 48 -1.15 10.01 -9.14
N THR A 49 0.14 9.70 -9.30
CA THR A 49 1.20 10.72 -9.35
C THR A 49 1.62 11.07 -10.78
N ARG A 50 0.97 10.54 -11.77
CA ARG A 50 1.28 10.81 -13.17
C ARG A 50 1.05 12.25 -13.57
#